data_d47d22c60627088552a108110b89caa0
#
_entry.id   d47d22c60627088552a108110b89caa0
#
_cell.length_a   1.000
_cell.length_b   1.000
_cell.length_c   1.000
_cell.angle_alpha   90.00
_cell.angle_beta   90.00
_cell.angle_gamma   90.00
#
_symmetry.space_group_name_H-M   'P 1'
#
loop_
_entity.id
_entity.type
_entity.pdbx_description
1 polymer ?
#
loop_
_entity_poly.entity_id
_entity_poly.type
_entity_poly.pdbx_seq_one_letter_code
_entity_poly.pdbx_strand_id
1 'polypeptide(L)'
;MRKQSVGPPFAVTRVSLQDDDGHEVPMGEVGELYSLSPYIFNGYFNQPEETAAALRDGWITAGDLARRDEDGYLYIVDRKKDMVVTGGFNVYPREIEETLYRHPAVLEAAVIGVPDEHWGEALLAYIVVRAGMNVHAVELENHCRNELAGYKIPKRFRFTESLPRNAGGKVLKADLRELARRNGAA
;
A
#
# COMPACT_ATOMS: atom_id res chain seq x y z
N MET A 1 -15.23 -19.23 0.92
CA MET A 1 -14.78 -17.86 0.69
C MET A 1 -13.29 -17.78 1.02
N ARG A 2 -12.43 -17.37 0.10
CA ARG A 2 -10.97 -17.26 0.37
C ARG A 2 -10.72 -16.00 1.20
N LYS A 3 -10.04 -16.14 2.33
CA LYS A 3 -9.70 -15.01 3.21
C LYS A 3 -8.85 -14.00 2.44
N GLN A 4 -9.11 -12.71 2.64
CA GLN A 4 -8.39 -11.56 2.03
C GLN A 4 -8.56 -11.38 0.51
N SER A 5 -9.25 -12.26 -0.20
CA SER A 5 -9.57 -12.05 -1.60
C SER A 5 -10.74 -11.11 -1.79
N VAL A 6 -10.67 -10.25 -2.83
CA VAL A 6 -11.81 -9.44 -3.30
C VAL A 6 -12.72 -10.21 -4.25
N GLY A 7 -12.38 -11.47 -4.54
CA GLY A 7 -13.16 -12.34 -5.43
C GLY A 7 -12.64 -12.37 -6.86
N PRO A 8 -13.28 -13.16 -7.74
CA PRO A 8 -13.02 -13.13 -9.18
C PRO A 8 -13.71 -11.89 -9.82
N PRO A 9 -13.30 -11.49 -11.02
CA PRO A 9 -13.99 -10.45 -11.77
C PRO A 9 -15.45 -10.81 -12.06
N PHE A 10 -16.34 -9.82 -12.17
CA PHE A 10 -17.69 -10.03 -12.68
C PHE A 10 -17.68 -10.52 -14.11
N ALA A 11 -18.69 -11.27 -14.53
CA ALA A 11 -18.79 -11.91 -15.84
C ALA A 11 -18.61 -10.95 -17.05
N VAL A 12 -18.97 -9.67 -16.87
CA VAL A 12 -18.88 -8.63 -17.91
C VAL A 12 -17.62 -7.74 -17.77
N THR A 13 -16.75 -8.05 -16.82
CA THR A 13 -15.53 -7.27 -16.53
C THR A 13 -14.31 -8.10 -16.85
N ARG A 14 -13.44 -7.57 -17.69
CA ARG A 14 -12.10 -8.11 -17.92
C ARG A 14 -11.13 -7.42 -16.98
N VAL A 15 -10.17 -8.17 -16.46
CA VAL A 15 -9.11 -7.67 -15.59
C VAL A 15 -7.76 -8.08 -16.16
N SER A 16 -6.82 -7.12 -16.21
CA SER A 16 -5.42 -7.31 -16.52
C SER A 16 -4.58 -6.79 -15.36
N LEU A 17 -3.54 -7.53 -14.99
CA LEU A 17 -2.53 -7.08 -14.02
C LEU A 17 -1.27 -6.78 -14.83
N GLN A 18 -0.83 -5.53 -14.84
CA GLN A 18 0.21 -5.04 -15.73
C GLN A 18 1.42 -4.52 -14.96
N ASP A 19 2.60 -4.70 -15.56
CA ASP A 19 3.83 -4.05 -15.15
C ASP A 19 3.87 -2.57 -15.61
N ASP A 20 5.00 -1.89 -15.36
CA ASP A 20 5.17 -0.48 -15.74
C ASP A 20 5.26 -0.28 -17.27
N ASP A 21 5.62 -1.30 -18.01
CA ASP A 21 5.68 -1.29 -19.48
C ASP A 21 4.32 -1.61 -20.13
N GLY A 22 3.32 -2.00 -19.32
CA GLY A 22 1.95 -2.32 -19.77
C GLY A 22 1.77 -3.78 -20.22
N HIS A 23 2.75 -4.65 -19.94
CA HIS A 23 2.63 -6.07 -20.21
C HIS A 23 1.92 -6.77 -19.05
N GLU A 24 1.10 -7.78 -19.37
CA GLU A 24 0.44 -8.59 -18.34
C GLU A 24 1.48 -9.40 -17.56
N VAL A 25 1.46 -9.28 -16.21
CA VAL A 25 2.39 -10.02 -15.35
C VAL A 25 2.02 -11.50 -15.27
N PRO A 26 2.99 -12.39 -15.01
CA PRO A 26 2.75 -13.82 -14.80
C PRO A 26 1.76 -14.08 -13.64
N MET A 27 1.14 -15.28 -13.69
CA MET A 27 0.24 -15.73 -12.64
C MET A 27 0.94 -15.75 -11.27
N GLY A 28 0.30 -15.15 -10.26
CA GLY A 28 0.82 -15.05 -8.90
C GLY A 28 1.69 -13.83 -8.65
N GLU A 29 2.19 -13.17 -9.69
CA GLU A 29 2.96 -11.94 -9.57
C GLU A 29 2.06 -10.72 -9.34
N VAL A 30 2.65 -9.66 -8.80
CA VAL A 30 1.95 -8.40 -8.51
C VAL A 30 2.07 -7.47 -9.70
N GLY A 31 0.92 -6.98 -10.17
CA GLY A 31 0.82 -5.96 -11.20
C GLY A 31 -0.21 -4.90 -10.84
N GLU A 32 -0.19 -3.78 -11.54
CA GLU A 32 -1.23 -2.77 -11.43
C GLU A 32 -2.53 -3.30 -12.04
N LEU A 33 -3.62 -3.16 -11.29
CA LEU A 33 -4.93 -3.67 -11.68
C LEU A 33 -5.61 -2.72 -12.65
N TYR A 34 -5.84 -3.21 -13.85
CA TYR A 34 -6.66 -2.59 -14.88
C TYR A 34 -7.94 -3.38 -15.08
N SER A 35 -9.05 -2.67 -15.27
CA SER A 35 -10.34 -3.27 -15.59
C SER A 35 -10.95 -2.65 -16.82
N LEU A 36 -11.59 -3.51 -17.65
CA LEU A 36 -12.35 -3.13 -18.83
C LEU A 36 -13.77 -3.64 -18.66
N SER A 37 -14.74 -2.73 -18.70
CA SER A 37 -16.15 -3.04 -18.50
C SER A 37 -17.03 -2.03 -19.23
N PRO A 38 -18.22 -2.40 -19.69
CA PRO A 38 -19.19 -1.43 -20.24
C PRO A 38 -19.70 -0.43 -19.20
N TYR A 39 -19.40 -0.63 -17.92
CA TYR A 39 -19.89 0.19 -16.80
C TYR A 39 -18.81 1.09 -16.21
N ILE A 40 -17.69 1.31 -16.90
CA ILE A 40 -16.68 2.26 -16.44
C ILE A 40 -17.18 3.70 -16.58
N PHE A 41 -16.67 4.59 -15.74
CA PHE A 41 -17.01 6.01 -15.79
C PHE A 41 -16.40 6.69 -17.04
N ASN A 42 -17.00 7.84 -17.43
CA ASN A 42 -16.53 8.60 -18.61
C ASN A 42 -15.34 9.52 -18.30
N GLY A 43 -14.98 9.66 -17.04
CA GLY A 43 -13.87 10.50 -16.58
C GLY A 43 -14.20 11.26 -15.30
N TYR A 44 -13.20 11.90 -14.74
CA TYR A 44 -13.32 12.79 -13.58
C TYR A 44 -13.82 14.16 -14.02
N PHE A 45 -14.80 14.72 -13.31
CA PHE A 45 -15.38 16.02 -13.64
C PHE A 45 -14.34 17.15 -13.57
N ASN A 46 -14.16 17.87 -14.67
CA ASN A 46 -13.16 18.94 -14.82
C ASN A 46 -11.71 18.54 -14.50
N GLN A 47 -11.35 17.26 -14.67
CA GLN A 47 -10.01 16.73 -14.43
C GLN A 47 -9.55 15.89 -15.63
N PRO A 48 -9.22 16.52 -16.77
CA PRO A 48 -8.84 15.76 -17.98
C PRO A 48 -7.51 15.02 -17.84
N GLU A 49 -6.56 15.58 -17.09
CA GLU A 49 -5.24 14.95 -16.87
C GLU A 49 -5.38 13.70 -16.01
N GLU A 50 -6.11 13.77 -14.91
CA GLU A 50 -6.41 12.62 -14.05
C GLU A 50 -7.24 11.55 -14.78
N THR A 51 -8.14 12.00 -15.67
CA THR A 51 -8.91 11.10 -16.52
C THR A 51 -8.00 10.35 -17.49
N ALA A 52 -7.11 11.06 -18.17
CA ALA A 52 -6.16 10.46 -19.10
C ALA A 52 -5.17 9.52 -18.40
N ALA A 53 -4.78 9.82 -17.17
CA ALA A 53 -3.93 8.95 -16.35
C ALA A 53 -4.65 7.67 -15.90
N ALA A 54 -5.96 7.74 -15.67
CA ALA A 54 -6.76 6.61 -15.21
C ALA A 54 -7.33 5.75 -16.33
N LEU A 55 -7.55 6.31 -17.53
CA LEU A 55 -8.18 5.66 -18.67
C LEU A 55 -7.17 5.51 -19.82
N ARG A 56 -6.92 4.26 -20.25
CA ARG A 56 -6.06 3.93 -21.39
C ARG A 56 -6.72 2.87 -22.25
N ASP A 57 -7.03 3.19 -23.49
CA ASP A 57 -7.62 2.26 -24.48
C ASP A 57 -8.88 1.54 -23.96
N GLY A 58 -9.72 2.26 -23.18
CA GLY A 58 -10.92 1.71 -22.55
C GLY A 58 -10.67 0.93 -21.26
N TRP A 59 -9.43 0.74 -20.85
CA TRP A 59 -9.08 0.19 -19.54
C TRP A 59 -9.00 1.29 -18.49
N ILE A 60 -9.46 0.98 -17.28
CA ILE A 60 -9.37 1.88 -16.14
C ILE A 60 -8.49 1.29 -15.04
N THR A 61 -7.66 2.14 -14.44
CA THR A 61 -6.96 1.82 -13.19
C THR A 61 -7.33 2.81 -12.09
N ALA A 62 -7.37 2.34 -10.86
CA ALA A 62 -7.43 3.17 -9.65
C ALA A 62 -6.05 3.28 -8.96
N GLY A 63 -5.01 2.71 -9.57
CA GLY A 63 -3.66 2.61 -9.03
C GLY A 63 -3.54 1.56 -7.92
N ASP A 64 -4.42 0.57 -7.89
CA ASP A 64 -4.32 -0.54 -6.95
C ASP A 64 -3.40 -1.62 -7.54
N LEU A 65 -2.51 -2.16 -6.71
CA LEU A 65 -1.66 -3.31 -7.03
C LEU A 65 -2.35 -4.58 -6.57
N ALA A 66 -2.37 -5.59 -7.42
CA ALA A 66 -3.03 -6.85 -7.13
C ALA A 66 -2.22 -8.04 -7.65
N ARG A 67 -2.51 -9.21 -7.13
CA ARG A 67 -2.10 -10.50 -7.68
C ARG A 67 -3.33 -11.37 -7.92
N ARG A 68 -3.20 -12.33 -8.83
CA ARG A 68 -4.26 -13.29 -9.15
C ARG A 68 -3.76 -14.72 -8.85
N ASP A 69 -4.58 -15.53 -8.21
CA ASP A 69 -4.27 -16.94 -8.01
C ASP A 69 -4.73 -17.82 -9.19
N GLU A 70 -4.36 -19.10 -9.15
CA GLU A 70 -4.65 -20.09 -10.19
C GLU A 70 -6.15 -20.30 -10.43
N ASP A 71 -7.01 -20.02 -9.46
CA ASP A 71 -8.46 -20.09 -9.58
C ASP A 71 -9.11 -18.76 -10.01
N GLY A 72 -8.29 -17.75 -10.33
CA GLY A 72 -8.74 -16.44 -10.84
C GLY A 72 -9.18 -15.45 -9.76
N TYR A 73 -8.96 -15.75 -8.47
CA TYR A 73 -9.27 -14.82 -7.40
C TYR A 73 -8.24 -13.71 -7.31
N LEU A 74 -8.73 -12.48 -7.14
CA LEU A 74 -7.90 -11.29 -7.01
C LEU A 74 -7.65 -10.95 -5.54
N TYR A 75 -6.43 -10.49 -5.26
CA TYR A 75 -5.98 -10.04 -3.94
C TYR A 75 -5.35 -8.67 -4.10
N ILE A 76 -5.95 -7.65 -3.50
CA ILE A 76 -5.35 -6.31 -3.45
C ILE A 76 -4.17 -6.34 -2.49
N VAL A 77 -3.00 -6.02 -3.01
CA VAL A 77 -1.75 -6.00 -2.24
C VAL A 77 -1.54 -4.63 -1.60
N ASP A 78 -1.58 -3.56 -2.40
CA ASP A 78 -1.43 -2.17 -1.94
C ASP A 78 -1.84 -1.19 -3.03
N ARG A 79 -1.56 0.08 -2.84
CA ARG A 79 -1.65 1.11 -3.88
C ARG A 79 -0.28 1.40 -4.49
N LYS A 80 -0.21 1.55 -5.80
CA LYS A 80 1.04 1.82 -6.54
C LYS A 80 1.80 3.03 -5.96
N LYS A 81 1.09 4.11 -5.67
CA LYS A 81 1.66 5.35 -5.09
C LYS A 81 2.16 5.22 -3.65
N ASP A 82 1.80 4.16 -2.95
CA ASP A 82 2.20 3.91 -1.56
C ASP A 82 3.29 2.84 -1.46
N MET A 83 3.58 2.11 -2.55
CA MET A 83 4.70 1.19 -2.66
C MET A 83 6.03 1.92 -2.39
N VAL A 84 6.92 1.26 -1.69
CA VAL A 84 8.25 1.78 -1.32
C VAL A 84 9.32 0.94 -2.01
N VAL A 85 10.26 1.61 -2.68
CA VAL A 85 11.38 0.94 -3.32
C VAL A 85 12.62 1.07 -2.42
N THR A 86 12.94 0.01 -1.69
CA THR A 86 14.05 0.00 -0.75
C THR A 86 15.09 -1.06 -1.12
N GLY A 87 16.34 -0.65 -1.37
CA GLY A 87 17.42 -1.55 -1.75
C GLY A 87 17.11 -2.36 -3.02
N GLY A 88 16.33 -1.82 -3.96
CA GLY A 88 15.90 -2.48 -5.19
C GLY A 88 14.71 -3.43 -5.05
N PHE A 89 14.11 -3.53 -3.86
CA PHE A 89 12.92 -4.35 -3.61
C PHE A 89 11.66 -3.50 -3.52
N ASN A 90 10.60 -3.95 -4.19
CA ASN A 90 9.27 -3.40 -4.02
C ASN A 90 8.67 -3.88 -2.69
N VAL A 91 8.41 -2.95 -1.79
CA VAL A 91 7.81 -3.22 -0.49
C VAL A 91 6.42 -2.60 -0.44
N TYR A 92 5.47 -3.38 0.03
CA TYR A 92 4.07 -3.01 0.14
C TYR A 92 3.76 -2.68 1.62
N PRO A 93 3.61 -1.40 1.97
CA PRO A 93 3.38 -0.96 3.35
C PRO A 93 2.24 -1.68 4.06
N ARG A 94 1.19 -2.04 3.35
CA ARG A 94 0.02 -2.72 3.91
C ARG A 94 0.38 -4.05 4.61
N GLU A 95 1.29 -4.84 4.05
CA GLU A 95 1.75 -6.09 4.67
C GLU A 95 2.40 -5.84 6.05
N ILE A 96 3.17 -4.76 6.14
CA ILE A 96 3.85 -4.36 7.38
C ILE A 96 2.82 -3.81 8.38
N GLU A 97 1.90 -2.98 7.92
CA GLU A 97 0.80 -2.44 8.73
C GLU A 97 -0.05 -3.55 9.32
N GLU A 98 -0.44 -4.56 8.51
CA GLU A 98 -1.18 -5.73 8.97
C GLU A 98 -0.41 -6.54 10.01
N THR A 99 0.92 -6.67 9.87
CA THR A 99 1.78 -7.27 10.87
C THR A 99 1.80 -6.47 12.17
N LEU A 100 1.99 -5.15 12.09
CA LEU A 100 2.00 -4.27 13.24
C LEU A 100 0.64 -4.26 13.98
N TYR A 101 -0.48 -4.31 13.26
CA TYR A 101 -1.82 -4.41 13.86
C TYR A 101 -2.04 -5.68 14.69
N ARG A 102 -1.30 -6.76 14.43
CA ARG A 102 -1.37 -7.98 15.25
C ARG A 102 -0.69 -7.84 16.61
N HIS A 103 0.15 -6.82 16.79
CA HIS A 103 0.76 -6.54 18.08
C HIS A 103 -0.27 -5.95 19.07
N PRO A 104 -0.42 -6.53 20.30
CA PRO A 104 -1.51 -6.15 21.21
C PRO A 104 -1.51 -4.67 21.63
N ALA A 105 -0.35 -4.03 21.71
CA ALA A 105 -0.25 -2.62 22.08
C ALA A 105 -0.51 -1.64 20.93
N VAL A 106 -0.60 -2.09 19.67
CA VAL A 106 -0.81 -1.22 18.53
C VAL A 106 -2.30 -1.00 18.29
N LEU A 107 -2.73 0.26 18.34
CA LEU A 107 -4.08 0.68 17.96
C LEU A 107 -4.15 0.93 16.45
N GLU A 108 -3.19 1.74 15.94
CA GLU A 108 -3.09 2.05 14.52
C GLU A 108 -1.64 2.06 14.07
N ALA A 109 -1.41 1.70 12.82
CA ALA A 109 -0.12 1.78 12.17
C ALA A 109 -0.28 2.32 10.75
N ALA A 110 0.68 3.16 10.32
CA ALA A 110 0.82 3.57 8.93
C ALA A 110 2.29 3.58 8.55
N VAL A 111 2.63 2.94 7.44
CA VAL A 111 4.01 2.83 6.96
C VAL A 111 4.17 3.60 5.67
N ILE A 112 5.25 4.37 5.59
CA ILE A 112 5.62 5.17 4.42
C ILE A 112 7.09 4.97 4.06
N GLY A 113 7.44 5.25 2.80
CA GLY A 113 8.82 5.45 2.37
C GLY A 113 9.28 6.87 2.71
N VAL A 114 10.50 6.99 3.16
CA VAL A 114 11.22 8.25 3.33
C VAL A 114 12.58 8.14 2.63
N PRO A 115 13.13 9.24 2.08
CA PRO A 115 14.44 9.22 1.45
C PRO A 115 15.52 8.64 2.37
N ASP A 116 16.43 7.86 1.81
CA ASP A 116 17.55 7.23 2.52
C ASP A 116 18.76 7.13 1.59
N GLU A 117 19.92 7.60 2.03
CA GLU A 117 21.14 7.65 1.21
C GLU A 117 21.65 6.26 0.79
N HIS A 118 21.41 5.25 1.60
CA HIS A 118 21.91 3.90 1.35
C HIS A 118 20.91 3.03 0.58
N TRP A 119 19.63 3.15 0.91
CA TRP A 119 18.57 2.28 0.39
C TRP A 119 17.70 2.92 -0.72
N GLY A 120 17.95 4.21 -1.05
CA GLY A 120 17.08 5.03 -1.88
C GLY A 120 15.86 5.49 -1.08
N GLU A 121 15.08 4.56 -0.56
CA GLU A 121 14.04 4.79 0.41
C GLU A 121 14.18 3.86 1.61
N ALA A 122 13.84 4.34 2.80
CA ALA A 122 13.71 3.54 4.01
C ALA A 122 12.26 3.56 4.53
N LEU A 123 11.86 2.48 5.17
CA LEU A 123 10.53 2.37 5.76
C LEU A 123 10.48 3.09 7.11
N LEU A 124 9.49 3.98 7.26
CA LEU A 124 9.13 4.67 8.50
C LEU A 124 7.72 4.27 8.91
N ALA A 125 7.56 3.71 10.11
CA ALA A 125 6.27 3.35 10.70
C ALA A 125 5.81 4.43 11.68
N TYR A 126 4.60 4.97 11.49
CA TYR A 126 3.88 5.76 12.48
C TYR A 126 2.97 4.84 13.27
N ILE A 127 3.03 4.93 14.60
CA ILE A 127 2.34 4.03 15.52
C ILE A 127 1.48 4.84 16.49
N VAL A 128 0.21 4.46 16.58
CA VAL A 128 -0.69 4.88 17.67
C VAL A 128 -0.80 3.73 18.66
N VAL A 129 -0.45 3.96 19.91
CA VAL A 129 -0.48 2.96 20.97
C VAL A 129 -1.86 2.92 21.62
N ARG A 130 -2.34 1.74 21.96
CA ARG A 130 -3.60 1.58 22.71
C ARG A 130 -3.52 2.24 24.07
N ALA A 131 -4.63 2.86 24.49
CA ALA A 131 -4.74 3.47 25.81
C ALA A 131 -4.38 2.46 26.94
N GLY A 132 -3.53 2.90 27.87
CA GLY A 132 -3.08 2.08 28.99
C GLY A 132 -1.99 1.05 28.65
N MET A 133 -1.50 1.01 27.40
CA MET A 133 -0.39 0.17 27.01
C MET A 133 0.87 0.99 26.74
N ASN A 134 2.03 0.33 26.84
CA ASN A 134 3.33 0.85 26.45
C ASN A 134 4.00 -0.16 25.52
N VAL A 135 4.74 0.35 24.55
CA VAL A 135 5.56 -0.46 23.63
C VAL A 135 6.73 0.38 23.15
N HIS A 136 7.88 -0.24 23.00
CA HIS A 136 9.08 0.40 22.47
C HIS A 136 9.35 -0.02 21.02
N ALA A 137 10.07 0.82 20.28
CA ALA A 137 10.42 0.56 18.87
C ALA A 137 11.08 -0.82 18.68
N VAL A 138 11.97 -1.21 19.58
CA VAL A 138 12.67 -2.51 19.55
C VAL A 138 11.70 -3.70 19.63
N GLU A 139 10.63 -3.57 20.40
CA GLU A 139 9.61 -4.64 20.52
C GLU A 139 8.83 -4.79 19.21
N LEU A 140 8.46 -3.68 18.59
CA LEU A 140 7.78 -3.67 17.29
C LEU A 140 8.69 -4.16 16.16
N GLU A 141 9.97 -3.78 16.20
CA GLU A 141 10.96 -4.29 15.26
C GLU A 141 11.12 -5.80 15.36
N ASN A 142 11.24 -6.33 16.59
CA ASN A 142 11.32 -7.77 16.83
C ASN A 142 10.04 -8.50 16.40
N HIS A 143 8.87 -7.90 16.65
CA HIS A 143 7.60 -8.43 16.19
C HIS A 143 7.57 -8.55 14.65
N CYS A 144 8.01 -7.50 13.93
CA CYS A 144 8.15 -7.54 12.47
C CYS A 144 9.17 -8.58 12.01
N ARG A 145 10.32 -8.73 12.69
CA ARG A 145 11.36 -9.72 12.34
C ARG A 145 10.89 -11.16 12.39
N ASN A 146 9.94 -11.46 13.24
CA ASN A 146 9.37 -12.81 13.37
C ASN A 146 8.45 -13.20 12.21
N GLU A 147 7.93 -12.23 11.46
CA GLU A 147 6.90 -12.46 10.46
C GLU A 147 7.25 -11.97 9.05
N LEU A 148 8.23 -11.05 8.93
CA LEU A 148 8.56 -10.37 7.68
C LEU A 148 10.01 -10.61 7.27
N ALA A 149 10.25 -10.57 5.97
CA ALA A 149 11.61 -10.55 5.43
C ALA A 149 12.37 -9.28 5.87
N GLY A 150 13.68 -9.37 6.02
CA GLY A 150 14.52 -8.31 6.61
C GLY A 150 14.42 -6.94 5.92
N TYR A 151 14.24 -6.91 4.59
CA TYR A 151 14.08 -5.66 3.83
C TYR A 151 12.71 -4.99 4.02
N LYS A 152 11.71 -5.71 4.59
CA LYS A 152 10.37 -5.20 4.91
C LYS A 152 10.28 -4.62 6.32
N ILE A 153 11.35 -4.63 7.09
CA ILE A 153 11.34 -4.15 8.49
C ILE A 153 11.53 -2.65 8.52
N PRO A 154 10.61 -1.89 9.17
CA PRO A 154 10.79 -0.46 9.31
C PRO A 154 12.10 -0.12 10.02
N LYS A 155 12.87 0.81 9.45
CA LYS A 155 14.12 1.31 10.04
C LYS A 155 13.88 2.31 11.17
N ARG A 156 12.70 2.95 11.15
CA ARG A 156 12.32 3.98 12.13
C ARG A 156 10.87 3.79 12.55
N PHE A 157 10.59 4.01 13.84
CA PHE A 157 9.25 4.02 14.40
C PHE A 157 9.00 5.38 15.04
N ARG A 158 7.88 6.01 14.72
CA ARG A 158 7.40 7.25 15.34
C ARG A 158 6.07 7.01 16.03
N PHE A 159 6.04 7.33 17.31
CA PHE A 159 4.81 7.26 18.10
C PHE A 159 4.06 8.57 17.98
N THR A 160 2.74 8.49 17.79
CA THR A 160 1.85 9.65 17.64
C THR A 160 0.51 9.37 18.31
N GLU A 161 -0.19 10.44 18.70
CA GLU A 161 -1.53 10.32 19.30
C GLU A 161 -2.60 9.92 18.29
N SER A 162 -2.44 10.32 17.03
CA SER A 162 -3.39 10.01 15.95
C SER A 162 -2.71 10.05 14.59
N LEU A 163 -3.32 9.39 13.60
CA LEU A 163 -2.92 9.49 12.20
C LEU A 163 -3.79 10.52 11.45
N PRO A 164 -3.22 11.32 10.52
CA PRO A 164 -3.98 12.26 9.72
C PRO A 164 -4.97 11.51 8.82
N ARG A 165 -6.22 12.01 8.76
CA ARG A 165 -7.31 11.37 8.00
C ARG A 165 -8.09 12.41 7.19
N ASN A 166 -8.64 11.97 6.06
CA ASN A 166 -9.63 12.74 5.34
C ASN A 166 -11.02 12.64 6.01
N ALA A 167 -12.00 13.41 5.50
CA ALA A 167 -13.37 13.37 6.01
C ALA A 167 -14.04 11.98 5.95
N GLY A 168 -13.59 11.10 5.07
CA GLY A 168 -14.05 9.70 4.97
C GLY A 168 -13.32 8.73 5.90
N GLY A 169 -12.44 9.21 6.79
CA GLY A 169 -11.71 8.39 7.74
C GLY A 169 -10.47 7.68 7.18
N LYS A 170 -10.11 7.89 5.91
CA LYS A 170 -8.92 7.27 5.31
C LYS A 170 -7.65 7.98 5.74
N VAL A 171 -6.64 7.23 6.17
CA VAL A 171 -5.30 7.76 6.50
C VAL A 171 -4.66 8.44 5.29
N LEU A 172 -4.15 9.65 5.49
CA LEU A 172 -3.49 10.46 4.48
C LEU A 172 -1.96 10.25 4.56
N LYS A 173 -1.46 9.25 3.84
CA LYS A 173 -0.01 8.96 3.81
C LYS A 173 0.81 10.11 3.20
N ALA A 174 0.22 10.92 2.34
CA ALA A 174 0.88 12.13 1.83
C ALA A 174 1.22 13.12 2.94
N ASP A 175 0.31 13.33 3.90
CA ASP A 175 0.52 14.22 5.04
C ASP A 175 1.60 13.65 5.99
N LEU A 176 1.63 12.32 6.14
CA LEU A 176 2.70 11.64 6.92
C LEU A 176 4.08 11.82 6.27
N ARG A 177 4.17 11.74 4.93
CA ARG A 177 5.43 12.01 4.21
C ARG A 177 5.87 13.47 4.38
N GLU A 178 4.93 14.41 4.32
CA GLU A 178 5.22 15.83 4.57
C GLU A 178 5.68 16.07 6.01
N LEU A 179 5.00 15.45 6.98
CA LEU A 179 5.39 15.52 8.39
C LEU A 179 6.79 14.92 8.62
N ALA A 180 7.11 13.82 7.94
CA ALA A 180 8.43 13.21 8.00
C ALA A 180 9.52 14.15 7.49
N ARG A 181 9.30 14.82 6.34
CA ARG A 181 10.24 15.80 5.77
C ARG A 181 10.48 16.98 6.71
N ARG A 182 9.45 17.57 7.28
CA ARG A 182 9.58 18.69 8.23
C ARG A 182 10.35 18.32 9.49
N ASN A 183 10.28 17.07 9.91
CA ASN A 183 10.95 16.58 11.13
C ASN A 183 12.34 15.97 10.88
N GLY A 184 12.95 16.24 9.72
CA GLY A 184 14.31 15.79 9.42
C GLY A 184 14.45 14.28 9.29
N ALA A 185 13.41 13.60 8.84
CA ALA A 185 13.44 12.15 8.54
C ALA A 185 13.77 11.89 7.07
N ALA A 186 14.44 12.86 6.43
CA ALA A 186 15.12 12.69 5.16
C ALA A 186 16.59 12.37 5.42
#